data_fbc99c60ab6202e6949f048b7466b134
#
_entry.id   fbc99c60ab6202e6949f048b7466b134
#
_cell.length_a   1.000
_cell.length_b   1.000
_cell.length_c   1.000
_cell.angle_alpha   90.00
_cell.angle_beta   90.00
_cell.angle_gamma   90.00
#
_symmetry.space_group_name_H-M   'P 1'
#
loop_
_entity.id
_entity.type
_entity.pdbx_description
1 polymer ?
#
loop_
_entity_poly.entity_id
_entity_poly.type
_entity_poly.pdbx_seq_one_letter_code
_entity_poly.pdbx_strand_id
1 'polypeptide(L)' 'MPREKKDAKSFSCKFDRAIYEQLEEFCRLSGQSKTAVVERAVQKYLEENMEKMREFSKQL' A
#
# COMPACT_ATOMS: atom_id res chain seq x y z
N MET A 1 -19.46 -7.57 -1.61
CA MET A 1 -19.00 -7.80 -1.13
C MET A 1 -18.90 -7.82 -0.28
N PRO A 2 -19.05 -7.79 0.02
CA PRO A 2 -18.79 -7.76 0.95
C PRO A 2 -18.01 -7.68 1.46
N ARG A 3 -17.50 -7.49 1.43
CA ARG A 3 -16.74 -7.48 1.92
C ARG A 3 -16.49 -6.80 2.70
N GLU A 4 -16.73 -6.50 2.98
CA GLU A 4 -16.50 -6.05 3.66
C GLU A 4 -16.09 -5.86 4.60
N LYS A 5 -16.12 -5.79 4.97
CA LYS A 5 -15.71 -5.58 5.91
C LYS A 5 -15.16 -6.30 6.66
N LYS A 6 -15.09 -6.64 6.84
CA LYS A 6 -14.71 -7.38 7.55
C LYS A 6 -13.52 -7.32 8.22
N ASP A 7 -12.68 -7.60 8.25
CA ASP A 7 -11.36 -7.77 8.74
C ASP A 7 -10.44 -6.62 8.43
N ALA A 8 -10.97 -5.43 8.36
CA ALA A 8 -10.17 -4.24 8.14
C ALA A 8 -9.38 -3.91 9.40
N LYS A 9 -8.09 -3.73 9.26
CA LYS A 9 -7.24 -3.37 10.36
C LYS A 9 -6.62 -2.02 10.11
N SER A 10 -6.51 -1.23 11.17
CA SER A 10 -5.94 0.09 11.00
C SER A 10 -4.43 0.03 11.11
N PHE A 11 -3.80 0.92 10.41
CA PHE A 11 -2.36 1.03 10.38
C PHE A 11 -2.02 2.49 10.25
N SER A 12 -1.17 2.98 11.13
CA SER A 12 -0.78 4.39 11.03
C SER A 12 0.74 4.47 10.92
N CYS A 13 1.18 5.39 10.11
CA CYS A 13 2.60 5.62 9.94
C CYS A 13 2.80 7.07 9.54
N LYS A 14 4.03 7.52 9.66
CA LYS A 14 4.39 8.86 9.26
C LYS A 14 5.09 8.80 7.92
N PHE A 15 4.67 9.67 7.03
CA PHE A 15 5.25 9.76 5.70
C PHE A 15 6.24 10.89 5.64
N ASP A 16 7.28 10.71 4.86
CA ASP A 16 8.11 11.81 4.45
C ASP A 16 7.22 12.86 3.79
N ARG A 17 7.46 14.13 4.12
CA ARG A 17 6.60 15.20 3.62
C ARG A 17 6.52 15.18 2.10
N ALA A 18 7.64 15.02 1.43
CA ALA A 18 7.65 15.04 -0.03
C ALA A 18 6.77 13.93 -0.60
N ILE A 19 6.87 12.74 -0.01
CA ILE A 19 6.06 11.62 -0.46
C ILE A 19 4.59 11.86 -0.17
N TYR A 20 4.31 12.41 0.99
CA TYR A 20 2.92 12.67 1.35
C TYR A 20 2.29 13.69 0.40
N GLU A 21 3.03 14.73 0.06
CA GLU A 21 2.51 15.73 -0.86
C GLU A 21 2.25 15.15 -2.24
N GLN A 22 3.13 14.28 -2.69
CA GLN A 22 2.91 13.60 -3.96
C GLN A 22 1.66 12.72 -3.90
N LEU A 23 1.47 12.06 -2.78
CA LEU A 23 0.29 11.22 -2.60
C LEU A 23 -0.98 12.06 -2.67
N GLU A 24 -0.99 13.20 -1.99
CA GLU A 24 -2.15 14.06 -2.01
C GLU A 24 -2.46 14.55 -3.42
N GLU A 25 -1.43 14.95 -4.13
CA GLU A 25 -1.62 15.42 -5.49
C GLU A 25 -2.16 14.32 -6.40
N PHE A 26 -1.60 13.14 -6.29
CA PHE A 26 -2.07 12.03 -7.10
C PHE A 26 -3.53 11.71 -6.81
N CYS A 27 -3.89 11.71 -5.53
CA CYS A 27 -5.27 11.43 -5.17
C CYS A 27 -6.22 12.48 -5.71
N ARG A 28 -5.81 13.73 -5.66
CA ARG A 28 -6.63 14.80 -6.18
C ARG A 28 -6.83 14.68 -7.69
N LEU A 29 -5.76 14.36 -8.39
CA LEU A 29 -5.83 14.26 -9.85
C LEU A 29 -6.58 13.02 -10.32
N SER A 30 -6.43 11.92 -9.62
CA SER A 30 -7.03 10.67 -10.03
C SER A 30 -8.42 10.46 -9.47
N GLY A 31 -8.80 11.23 -8.47
CA GLY A 31 -10.10 11.06 -7.84
C GLY A 31 -10.20 9.89 -6.89
N GLN A 32 -9.07 9.30 -6.54
CA GLN A 32 -9.05 8.17 -5.63
C GLN A 32 -8.80 8.64 -4.20
N SER A 33 -9.24 7.83 -3.24
CA SER A 33 -8.97 8.13 -1.85
C SER A 33 -7.53 7.76 -1.51
N LYS A 34 -7.00 8.40 -0.47
CA LYS A 34 -5.65 8.07 -0.04
C LYS A 34 -5.54 6.62 0.39
N THR A 35 -6.56 6.13 1.09
CA THR A 35 -6.55 4.74 1.52
C THR A 35 -6.46 3.79 0.34
N ALA A 36 -7.26 4.03 -0.69
CA ALA A 36 -7.26 3.15 -1.85
C ALA A 36 -5.90 3.16 -2.55
N VAL A 37 -5.32 4.34 -2.69
CA VAL A 37 -4.04 4.46 -3.37
C VAL A 37 -2.95 3.76 -2.56
N VAL A 38 -2.94 3.98 -1.25
CA VAL A 38 -1.93 3.37 -0.40
C VAL A 38 -2.07 1.85 -0.38
N GLU A 39 -3.31 1.36 -0.28
CA GLU A 39 -3.52 -0.07 -0.28
C GLU A 39 -3.01 -0.71 -1.57
N ARG A 40 -3.33 -0.09 -2.68
CA ARG A 40 -2.88 -0.62 -3.96
C ARG A 40 -1.36 -0.59 -4.09
N ALA A 41 -0.77 0.51 -3.66
CA ALA A 41 0.68 0.64 -3.74
C ALA A 41 1.36 -0.40 -2.86
N VAL A 42 0.88 -0.58 -1.65
CA VAL A 42 1.46 -1.56 -0.74
C VAL A 42 1.28 -2.97 -1.28
N GLN A 43 0.08 -3.26 -1.78
CA GLN A 43 -0.19 -4.58 -2.32
C GLN A 43 0.76 -4.91 -3.48
N LYS A 44 0.90 -3.97 -4.39
CA LYS A 44 1.77 -4.18 -5.53
C LYS A 44 3.21 -4.35 -5.10
N TYR A 45 3.65 -3.52 -4.18
CA TYR A 45 5.02 -3.61 -3.69
C TYR A 45 5.29 -4.95 -3.05
N LEU A 46 4.36 -5.42 -2.24
CA LEU A 46 4.53 -6.70 -1.57
C LEU A 46 4.51 -7.85 -2.55
N GLU A 47 3.61 -7.80 -3.54
CA GLU A 47 3.55 -8.86 -4.53
C GLU A 47 4.87 -8.99 -5.29
N GLU A 48 5.46 -7.85 -5.62
CA GLU A 48 6.71 -7.87 -6.37
C GLU A 48 7.89 -8.30 -5.52
N ASN A 49 7.83 -8.07 -4.23
CA ASN A 49 8.99 -8.31 -3.38
C ASN A 49 8.88 -9.53 -2.49
N MET A 50 7.68 -10.01 -2.23
CA MET A 50 7.52 -11.19 -1.38
C MET A 50 8.15 -12.42 -2.00
N GLU A 51 8.03 -12.54 -3.29
CA GLU A 51 8.60 -13.66 -3.99
C GLU A 51 10.11 -13.69 -3.82
N LYS A 52 10.73 -12.52 -3.97
CA LYS A 52 12.18 -12.43 -3.80
C LYS A 52 12.57 -12.77 -2.37
N MET A 53 11.79 -12.34 -1.41
CA MET A 53 12.09 -12.63 -0.02
C MET A 53 11.96 -14.11 0.29
N ARG A 54 10.96 -14.75 -0.29
CA ARG A 54 10.79 -16.17 -0.08
C ARG A 54 11.95 -16.97 -0.66
N GLU A 55 12.39 -16.60 -1.84
CA GLU A 55 13.52 -17.27 -2.45
C GLU A 55 14.77 -17.09 -1.62
N PHE A 56 14.94 -15.88 -1.10
CA PHE A 56 16.09 -15.60 -0.27
C PHE A 56 16.04 -16.43 1.01
N SER A 57 14.88 -16.56 1.60
CA SER A 57 14.71 -17.36 2.81
C SER A 57 15.01 -18.83 2.56
N LYS A 58 14.61 -19.33 1.39
CA LYS A 58 14.84 -20.74 1.07
C LYS A 58 16.31 -21.07 0.99
N GLN A 59 17.11 -20.11 0.59
CA GLN A 59 18.54 -20.35 0.46
C GLN A 59 19.26 -20.35 1.79
N LEU A 60 18.60 -19.88 2.81
CA LEU A 60 19.18 -19.88 4.14
C LEU A 60 18.90 -21.19 4.84
#